data_2fd0e95b89ba7d4f211fdeedee03a022
#
_entry.id   2fd0e95b89ba7d4f211fdeedee03a022
#
_cell.length_a   1.000
_cell.length_b   1.000
_cell.length_c   1.000
_cell.angle_alpha   90.00
_cell.angle_beta   90.00
_cell.angle_gamma   90.00
#
_symmetry.space_group_name_H-M   'P 1'
#
loop_
_entity.id
_entity.type
_entity.pdbx_description
1 polymer ?
#
loop_
_entity_poly.entity_id
_entity_poly.type
_entity_poly.pdbx_seq_one_letter_code
_entity_poly.pdbx_strand_id
1 'polypeptide(L)'
;MLLLLIMMACLGCEWKLQSSDSQANDQLMVIDRYDQLELRYLTTGDFAALQEMNIEYPIETRMLIENLLQLGPANDPELKTKLLVFFQDSTLQTIIHDVQHDYADMTDIEEQLSESFHRLKQMLPSLMIPRVYTQISSLDQSIVAGEGFLGISLDKYLGKDYPLYVKYGYSEWQRSMMTRSFIVPDCLAFYLLTLYPETDTTLTVRDNHRGRIQYVVNKALDERFFDNEQVRKVEQYMSDNQNLTVQQLLESPF
;
A
#
# COMPACT_ATOMS: atom_id res chain seq x y z
N MET A 1 -10.62 69.95 31.69
CA MET A 1 -10.21 69.40 30.37
C MET A 1 -9.53 68.06 30.61
N LEU A 2 -10.30 67.01 30.52
CA LEU A 2 -9.94 65.66 30.97
C LEU A 2 -9.43 64.87 29.77
N LEU A 3 -8.15 64.52 29.75
CA LEU A 3 -7.53 63.71 28.70
C LEU A 3 -7.68 62.24 29.09
N LEU A 4 -8.54 61.56 28.40
CA LEU A 4 -8.80 60.12 28.56
C LEU A 4 -7.73 59.33 27.80
N LEU A 5 -6.86 58.65 28.52
CA LEU A 5 -5.81 57.79 27.95
C LEU A 5 -6.42 56.40 27.71
N ILE A 6 -6.71 56.09 26.46
CA ILE A 6 -7.19 54.74 26.07
C ILE A 6 -5.97 53.83 25.98
N MET A 7 -5.83 52.94 26.95
CA MET A 7 -4.81 51.91 26.97
C MET A 7 -5.33 50.71 26.14
N MET A 8 -4.87 50.59 24.90
CA MET A 8 -5.21 49.49 23.98
C MET A 8 -4.35 48.29 24.40
N ALA A 9 -4.96 47.35 25.14
CA ALA A 9 -4.35 46.08 25.46
C ALA A 9 -4.36 45.20 24.19
N CYS A 10 -3.21 45.06 23.53
CA CYS A 10 -2.94 44.06 22.51
C CYS A 10 -2.92 42.70 23.17
N LEU A 11 -4.03 41.97 23.13
CA LEU A 11 -4.04 40.53 23.39
C LEU A 11 -3.35 39.85 22.20
N GLY A 12 -2.05 39.62 22.33
CA GLY A 12 -1.28 38.76 21.45
C GLY A 12 -1.80 37.34 21.60
N CYS A 13 -2.54 36.84 20.61
CA CYS A 13 -2.69 35.42 20.43
C CYS A 13 -1.33 34.84 20.07
N GLU A 14 -0.63 34.30 21.06
CA GLU A 14 0.43 33.34 20.79
C GLU A 14 -0.19 32.09 20.16
N TRP A 15 -0.17 32.01 18.85
CA TRP A 15 -0.33 30.73 18.18
C TRP A 15 0.91 29.90 18.52
N LYS A 16 0.81 29.10 19.59
CA LYS A 16 1.68 27.96 19.76
C LYS A 16 1.44 27.05 18.56
N LEU A 17 2.35 27.09 17.62
CA LEU A 17 2.58 25.95 16.71
C LEU A 17 2.96 24.77 17.62
N GLN A 18 1.97 24.00 18.00
CA GLN A 18 2.16 22.71 18.64
C GLN A 18 2.80 21.83 17.54
N SER A 19 4.08 21.56 17.69
CA SER A 19 4.78 20.58 16.87
C SER A 19 4.01 19.28 17.01
N SER A 20 3.44 18.80 15.89
CA SER A 20 2.66 17.57 15.81
C SER A 20 3.50 16.29 15.94
N ASP A 21 4.74 16.41 16.43
CA ASP A 21 5.66 15.27 16.54
C ASP A 21 5.47 14.38 17.77
N SER A 22 4.51 14.67 18.65
CA SER A 22 4.33 13.87 19.88
C SER A 22 2.97 13.18 20.04
N GLN A 23 2.09 13.23 19.04
CA GLN A 23 0.80 12.51 19.04
C GLN A 23 0.63 11.53 17.86
N ALA A 24 1.66 11.23 17.10
CA ALA A 24 1.60 10.31 15.96
C ALA A 24 1.58 8.82 16.37
N ASN A 25 1.42 8.49 17.66
CA ASN A 25 1.72 7.15 18.15
C ASN A 25 0.51 6.26 18.43
N ASP A 26 -0.74 6.71 18.12
CA ASP A 26 -1.94 5.91 18.43
C ASP A 26 -3.07 6.05 17.40
N GLN A 27 -2.79 6.66 16.26
CA GLN A 27 -3.81 6.79 15.22
C GLN A 27 -3.72 5.59 14.28
N LEU A 28 -4.79 4.78 14.22
CA LEU A 28 -4.93 3.69 13.27
C LEU A 28 -4.64 4.21 11.86
N MET A 29 -3.91 3.43 11.07
CA MET A 29 -3.69 3.73 9.68
C MET A 29 -5.01 3.62 8.93
N VAL A 30 -5.45 4.70 8.32
CA VAL A 30 -6.65 4.71 7.49
C VAL A 30 -6.27 4.34 6.06
N ILE A 31 -6.98 3.40 5.48
CA ILE A 31 -6.83 3.03 4.07
C ILE A 31 -7.78 3.90 3.24
N ASP A 32 -7.24 4.65 2.30
CA ASP A 32 -8.03 5.43 1.35
C ASP A 32 -8.74 4.49 0.36
N ARG A 33 -10.06 4.47 0.39
CA ARG A 33 -10.89 3.57 -0.41
C ARG A 33 -11.10 4.12 -1.83
N TYR A 34 -9.99 4.25 -2.59
CA TYR A 34 -10.03 4.70 -3.98
C TYR A 34 -10.80 3.69 -4.88
N ASP A 35 -10.74 2.39 -4.56
CA ASP A 35 -11.56 1.35 -5.20
C ASP A 35 -13.07 1.65 -5.21
N GLN A 36 -13.58 2.34 -4.19
CA GLN A 36 -15.00 2.71 -4.13
C GLN A 36 -15.34 3.85 -5.09
N LEU A 37 -14.40 4.77 -5.33
CA LEU A 37 -14.57 5.80 -6.37
C LEU A 37 -14.54 5.18 -7.76
N GLU A 38 -13.59 4.25 -8.00
CA GLU A 38 -13.54 3.47 -9.24
C GLU A 38 -14.87 2.74 -9.47
N LEU A 39 -15.34 1.99 -8.47
CA LEU A 39 -16.58 1.25 -8.52
C LEU A 39 -17.76 2.17 -8.87
N ARG A 40 -17.90 3.29 -8.16
CA ARG A 40 -18.99 4.25 -8.39
C ARG A 40 -18.98 4.78 -9.83
N TYR A 41 -17.81 5.14 -10.36
CA TYR A 41 -17.69 5.58 -11.74
C TYR A 41 -17.95 4.46 -12.75
N LEU A 42 -17.34 3.29 -12.55
CA LEU A 42 -17.34 2.19 -13.52
C LEU A 42 -18.68 1.44 -13.62
N THR A 43 -19.48 1.45 -12.55
CA THR A 43 -20.79 0.79 -12.54
C THR A 43 -21.95 1.72 -12.88
N THR A 44 -21.85 3.01 -12.53
CA THR A 44 -22.97 3.96 -12.70
C THR A 44 -22.68 5.08 -13.70
N GLY A 45 -21.41 5.26 -14.13
CA GLY A 45 -20.99 6.38 -14.95
C GLY A 45 -21.00 7.73 -14.21
N ASP A 46 -20.93 7.71 -12.86
CA ASP A 46 -20.97 8.93 -12.05
C ASP A 46 -19.73 9.80 -12.30
N PHE A 47 -19.94 10.89 -13.04
CA PHE A 47 -18.87 11.85 -13.34
C PHE A 47 -18.31 12.55 -12.11
N ALA A 48 -19.06 12.66 -11.01
CA ALA A 48 -18.54 13.25 -9.78
C ALA A 48 -17.45 12.35 -9.18
N ALA A 49 -17.62 11.03 -9.24
CA ALA A 49 -16.59 10.08 -8.82
C ALA A 49 -15.30 10.22 -9.65
N LEU A 50 -15.42 10.29 -10.99
CA LEU A 50 -14.23 10.52 -11.84
C LEU A 50 -13.55 11.85 -11.56
N GLN A 51 -14.31 12.90 -11.27
CA GLN A 51 -13.76 14.21 -10.92
C GLN A 51 -13.04 14.14 -9.57
N GLU A 52 -13.60 13.46 -8.58
CA GLU A 52 -12.97 13.21 -7.28
C GLU A 52 -11.68 12.39 -7.43
N MET A 53 -11.68 11.32 -8.23
CA MET A 53 -10.47 10.55 -8.58
C MET A 53 -9.36 11.47 -9.14
N ASN A 54 -9.68 12.39 -10.05
CA ASN A 54 -8.69 13.26 -10.67
C ASN A 54 -8.19 14.39 -9.74
N ILE A 55 -9.00 14.84 -8.78
CA ILE A 55 -8.68 15.98 -7.91
C ILE A 55 -8.01 15.49 -6.63
N GLU A 56 -8.58 14.48 -5.98
CA GLU A 56 -8.12 14.00 -4.67
C GLU A 56 -7.02 12.92 -4.81
N TYR A 57 -7.01 12.19 -5.96
CA TYR A 57 -6.12 11.06 -6.22
C TYR A 57 -5.43 11.16 -7.60
N PRO A 58 -4.78 12.29 -7.93
CA PRO A 58 -4.24 12.52 -9.28
C PRO A 58 -3.09 11.58 -9.66
N ILE A 59 -2.27 11.17 -8.68
CA ILE A 59 -1.15 10.26 -8.90
C ILE A 59 -1.67 8.84 -9.09
N GLU A 60 -2.53 8.38 -8.20
CA GLU A 60 -3.18 7.07 -8.20
C GLU A 60 -3.96 6.86 -9.49
N THR A 61 -4.78 7.84 -9.87
CA THR A 61 -5.57 7.80 -11.11
C THR A 61 -4.67 7.74 -12.35
N ARG A 62 -3.58 8.50 -12.38
CA ARG A 62 -2.62 8.41 -13.48
C ARG A 62 -1.94 7.06 -13.54
N MET A 63 -1.48 6.54 -12.41
CA MET A 63 -0.84 5.22 -12.34
C MET A 63 -1.78 4.10 -12.78
N LEU A 64 -3.03 4.13 -12.32
CA LEU A 64 -4.05 3.20 -12.76
C LEU A 64 -4.21 3.23 -14.28
N ILE A 65 -4.43 4.39 -14.85
CA ILE A 65 -4.78 4.57 -16.28
C ILE A 65 -3.60 4.29 -17.20
N GLU A 66 -2.45 4.88 -16.92
CA GLU A 66 -1.28 4.86 -17.81
C GLU A 66 -0.45 3.59 -17.64
N ASN A 67 -0.28 3.10 -16.42
CA ASN A 67 0.65 2.02 -16.11
C ASN A 67 -0.06 0.67 -15.92
N LEU A 68 -1.16 0.60 -15.20
CA LEU A 68 -1.86 -0.66 -14.89
C LEU A 68 -2.83 -1.04 -16.01
N LEU A 69 -3.76 -0.17 -16.36
CA LEU A 69 -4.75 -0.44 -17.41
C LEU A 69 -4.25 -0.18 -18.82
N GLN A 70 -3.16 0.58 -18.97
CA GLN A 70 -2.52 0.93 -20.25
C GLN A 70 -3.49 1.54 -21.28
N LEU A 71 -4.44 2.36 -20.81
CA LEU A 71 -5.49 2.97 -21.65
C LEU A 71 -5.02 4.22 -22.40
N GLY A 72 -3.79 4.65 -22.16
CA GLY A 72 -3.18 5.84 -22.75
C GLY A 72 -2.99 6.97 -21.73
N PRO A 73 -2.64 8.20 -22.17
CA PRO A 73 -2.38 9.31 -21.27
C PRO A 73 -3.62 9.68 -20.44
N ALA A 74 -3.43 9.99 -19.15
CA ALA A 74 -4.53 10.38 -18.26
C ALA A 74 -5.24 11.66 -18.66
N ASN A 75 -4.60 12.50 -19.50
CA ASN A 75 -5.20 13.72 -20.06
C ASN A 75 -5.86 13.52 -21.44
N ASP A 76 -6.01 12.28 -21.91
CA ASP A 76 -6.70 11.97 -23.17
C ASP A 76 -8.17 12.44 -23.10
N PRO A 77 -8.65 13.25 -24.03
CA PRO A 77 -10.06 13.68 -24.08
C PRO A 77 -11.07 12.52 -24.16
N GLU A 78 -10.65 11.39 -24.77
CA GLU A 78 -11.47 10.18 -24.91
C GLU A 78 -11.35 9.22 -23.74
N LEU A 79 -10.51 9.52 -22.74
CA LEU A 79 -10.24 8.63 -21.61
C LEU A 79 -11.51 8.15 -20.91
N LYS A 80 -12.49 9.04 -20.72
CA LYS A 80 -13.78 8.70 -20.10
C LYS A 80 -14.46 7.56 -20.83
N THR A 81 -14.51 7.63 -22.14
CA THR A 81 -15.11 6.60 -22.99
C THR A 81 -14.29 5.32 -22.96
N LYS A 82 -12.96 5.42 -23.07
CA LYS A 82 -12.07 4.27 -23.03
C LYS A 82 -12.19 3.49 -21.71
N LEU A 83 -12.21 4.20 -20.60
CA LEU A 83 -12.32 3.61 -19.26
C LEU A 83 -13.66 2.90 -19.09
N LEU A 84 -14.78 3.54 -19.47
CA LEU A 84 -16.10 2.91 -19.41
C LEU A 84 -16.19 1.68 -20.33
N VAL A 85 -15.69 1.78 -21.58
CA VAL A 85 -15.70 0.64 -22.51
C VAL A 85 -14.85 -0.51 -22.00
N PHE A 86 -13.68 -0.23 -21.44
CA PHE A 86 -12.80 -1.23 -20.86
C PHE A 86 -13.52 -2.03 -19.76
N PHE A 87 -14.18 -1.34 -18.85
CA PHE A 87 -14.89 -1.97 -17.73
C PHE A 87 -16.31 -2.46 -18.08
N GLN A 88 -16.79 -2.33 -19.32
CA GLN A 88 -18.02 -2.99 -19.80
C GLN A 88 -17.85 -4.51 -20.01
N ASP A 89 -16.61 -5.01 -20.00
CA ASP A 89 -16.36 -6.45 -20.05
C ASP A 89 -17.02 -7.16 -18.86
N SER A 90 -17.80 -8.19 -19.14
CA SER A 90 -18.57 -8.91 -18.12
C SER A 90 -17.69 -9.56 -17.04
N THR A 91 -16.47 -9.94 -17.40
CA THR A 91 -15.50 -10.51 -16.46
C THR A 91 -15.03 -9.46 -15.46
N LEU A 92 -14.73 -8.25 -15.96
CA LEU A 92 -14.33 -7.13 -15.11
C LEU A 92 -15.47 -6.67 -14.21
N GLN A 93 -16.70 -6.64 -14.70
CA GLN A 93 -17.88 -6.36 -13.88
C GLN A 93 -18.07 -7.37 -12.76
N THR A 94 -17.79 -8.66 -13.02
CA THR A 94 -17.79 -9.70 -11.99
C THR A 94 -16.71 -9.43 -10.93
N ILE A 95 -15.48 -9.10 -11.34
CA ILE A 95 -14.38 -8.76 -10.42
C ILE A 95 -14.77 -7.58 -9.54
N ILE A 96 -15.30 -6.51 -10.12
CA ILE A 96 -15.74 -5.31 -9.39
C ILE A 96 -16.78 -5.69 -8.31
N HIS A 97 -17.78 -6.48 -8.67
CA HIS A 97 -18.82 -6.95 -7.75
C HIS A 97 -18.23 -7.78 -6.61
N ASP A 98 -17.32 -8.72 -6.93
CA ASP A 98 -16.71 -9.61 -5.95
C ASP A 98 -15.80 -8.84 -4.99
N VAL A 99 -15.01 -7.88 -5.50
CA VAL A 99 -14.22 -6.97 -4.66
C VAL A 99 -15.12 -6.16 -3.72
N GLN A 100 -16.22 -5.60 -4.22
CA GLN A 100 -17.16 -4.83 -3.41
C GLN A 100 -17.73 -5.66 -2.25
N HIS A 101 -18.04 -6.93 -2.52
CA HIS A 101 -18.59 -7.85 -1.54
C HIS A 101 -17.54 -8.26 -0.49
N ASP A 102 -16.36 -8.71 -0.94
CA ASP A 102 -15.35 -9.31 -0.06
C ASP A 102 -14.56 -8.29 0.74
N TYR A 103 -14.50 -7.04 0.24
CA TYR A 103 -13.76 -5.93 0.85
C TYR A 103 -14.68 -4.78 1.30
N ALA A 104 -15.94 -5.07 1.63
CA ALA A 104 -16.85 -4.10 2.22
C ALA A 104 -16.32 -3.56 3.57
N ASP A 105 -15.67 -4.42 4.34
CA ASP A 105 -14.99 -4.10 5.59
C ASP A 105 -13.49 -4.45 5.47
N MET A 106 -12.63 -3.52 5.85
CA MET A 106 -11.18 -3.66 5.84
C MET A 106 -10.53 -3.36 7.20
N THR A 107 -11.32 -3.31 8.26
CA THR A 107 -10.85 -2.95 9.61
C THR A 107 -9.71 -3.87 10.08
N ASP A 108 -9.79 -5.17 9.81
CA ASP A 108 -8.74 -6.14 10.13
C ASP A 108 -7.41 -5.85 9.43
N ILE A 109 -7.46 -5.39 8.17
CA ILE A 109 -6.27 -5.01 7.39
C ILE A 109 -5.71 -3.69 7.91
N GLU A 110 -6.55 -2.70 8.23
CA GLU A 110 -6.13 -1.42 8.80
C GLU A 110 -5.44 -1.60 10.15
N GLU A 111 -6.00 -2.42 11.03
CA GLU A 111 -5.43 -2.75 12.33
C GLU A 111 -4.07 -3.44 12.15
N GLN A 112 -4.00 -4.49 11.34
CA GLN A 112 -2.77 -5.25 11.11
C GLN A 112 -1.67 -4.40 10.44
N LEU A 113 -2.01 -3.54 9.48
CA LEU A 113 -1.07 -2.58 8.87
C LEU A 113 -0.55 -1.60 9.89
N SER A 114 -1.43 -1.01 10.71
CA SER A 114 -1.07 -0.04 11.74
C SER A 114 -0.06 -0.63 12.73
N GLU A 115 -0.36 -1.80 13.26
CA GLU A 115 0.54 -2.50 14.19
C GLU A 115 1.88 -2.86 13.53
N SER A 116 1.83 -3.37 12.30
CA SER A 116 3.04 -3.79 11.58
C SER A 116 3.94 -2.59 11.23
N PHE A 117 3.38 -1.48 10.77
CA PHE A 117 4.16 -0.26 10.50
C PHE A 117 4.68 0.38 11.79
N HIS A 118 3.94 0.28 12.90
CA HIS A 118 4.44 0.71 14.20
C HIS A 118 5.68 -0.09 14.60
N ARG A 119 5.67 -1.43 14.49
CA ARG A 119 6.83 -2.29 14.76
C ARG A 119 7.98 -2.02 13.78
N LEU A 120 7.69 -1.80 12.49
CA LEU A 120 8.72 -1.40 11.51
C LEU A 120 9.38 -0.08 11.90
N LYS A 121 8.60 0.90 12.33
CA LYS A 121 9.13 2.22 12.77
C LYS A 121 10.03 2.10 13.98
N GLN A 122 9.76 1.16 14.90
CA GLN A 122 10.65 0.87 16.02
C GLN A 122 11.98 0.26 15.57
N MET A 123 11.97 -0.62 14.57
CA MET A 123 13.17 -1.26 14.01
C MET A 123 13.94 -0.34 13.04
N LEU A 124 13.23 0.53 12.34
CA LEU A 124 13.72 1.45 11.32
C LEU A 124 13.22 2.87 11.62
N PRO A 125 13.87 3.61 12.54
CA PRO A 125 13.39 4.92 13.01
C PRO A 125 13.24 5.98 11.91
N SER A 126 14.02 5.89 10.84
CA SER A 126 13.94 6.78 9.68
C SER A 126 12.83 6.43 8.70
N LEU A 127 12.15 5.27 8.85
CA LEU A 127 11.10 4.83 7.96
C LEU A 127 9.98 5.88 7.89
N MET A 128 9.60 6.30 6.69
CA MET A 128 8.37 7.05 6.46
C MET A 128 7.20 6.07 6.39
N ILE A 129 6.12 6.32 7.11
CA ILE A 129 4.90 5.52 6.99
C ILE A 129 4.18 5.96 5.72
N PRO A 130 3.89 5.05 4.77
CA PRO A 130 3.26 5.42 3.51
C PRO A 130 1.77 5.71 3.70
N ARG A 131 1.22 6.54 2.82
CA ARG A 131 -0.22 6.59 2.57
C ARG A 131 -0.65 5.30 1.87
N VAL A 132 -1.70 4.65 2.33
CA VAL A 132 -2.21 3.41 1.76
C VAL A 132 -3.55 3.65 1.09
N TYR A 133 -3.72 3.16 -0.12
CA TYR A 133 -4.99 3.21 -0.85
C TYR A 133 -5.31 1.87 -1.50
N THR A 134 -6.59 1.65 -1.82
CA THR A 134 -7.06 0.46 -2.54
C THR A 134 -7.45 0.79 -3.97
N GLN A 135 -7.34 -0.18 -4.89
CA GLN A 135 -7.71 -0.05 -6.30
C GLN A 135 -8.15 -1.39 -6.89
N ILE A 136 -8.68 -1.35 -8.12
CA ILE A 136 -8.99 -2.52 -8.95
C ILE A 136 -8.14 -2.42 -10.22
N SER A 137 -7.17 -3.33 -10.36
CA SER A 137 -6.12 -3.25 -11.38
C SER A 137 -6.35 -4.19 -12.59
N SER A 138 -7.51 -4.81 -12.68
CA SER A 138 -7.79 -5.81 -13.74
C SER A 138 -6.82 -7.00 -13.72
N LEU A 139 -6.46 -7.47 -12.53
CA LEU A 139 -5.56 -8.59 -12.24
C LEU A 139 -4.10 -8.36 -12.69
N ASP A 140 -3.66 -7.12 -12.86
CA ASP A 140 -2.28 -6.85 -13.27
C ASP A 140 -1.29 -6.97 -12.10
N GLN A 141 -1.16 -5.95 -11.27
CA GLN A 141 -0.22 -5.93 -10.14
C GLN A 141 -0.95 -6.07 -8.80
N SER A 142 -0.35 -6.78 -7.84
CA SER A 142 -0.93 -6.94 -6.51
C SER A 142 -0.73 -5.70 -5.62
N ILE A 143 0.50 -5.18 -5.59
CA ILE A 143 0.88 -4.00 -4.83
C ILE A 143 1.61 -3.02 -5.76
N VAL A 144 1.22 -1.77 -5.69
CA VAL A 144 1.93 -0.64 -6.30
C VAL A 144 2.61 0.13 -5.18
N ALA A 145 3.94 0.11 -5.15
CA ALA A 145 4.72 0.78 -4.12
C ALA A 145 5.55 1.92 -4.71
N GLY A 146 5.56 3.04 -4.02
CA GLY A 146 6.39 4.19 -4.35
C GLY A 146 6.86 4.92 -3.09
N GLU A 147 7.61 5.99 -3.26
CA GLU A 147 8.08 6.79 -2.15
C GLU A 147 6.88 7.45 -1.44
N GLY A 148 6.57 6.94 -0.24
CA GLY A 148 5.50 7.48 0.61
C GLY A 148 4.08 7.00 0.27
N PHE A 149 3.89 6.03 -0.64
CA PHE A 149 2.57 5.47 -0.93
C PHE A 149 2.59 3.97 -1.23
N LEU A 150 1.45 3.32 -0.96
CA LEU A 150 1.15 1.93 -1.30
C LEU A 150 -0.27 1.81 -1.86
N GLY A 151 -0.39 1.24 -3.06
CA GLY A 151 -1.67 0.87 -3.66
C GLY A 151 -1.90 -0.64 -3.56
N ILE A 152 -3.04 -1.03 -3.05
CA ILE A 152 -3.47 -2.44 -2.91
C ILE A 152 -4.48 -2.75 -4.00
N SER A 153 -4.15 -3.64 -4.92
CA SER A 153 -5.08 -4.12 -5.93
C SER A 153 -5.91 -5.26 -5.36
N LEU A 154 -7.13 -4.94 -4.88
CA LEU A 154 -7.99 -5.88 -4.16
C LEU A 154 -8.39 -7.10 -5.00
N ASP A 155 -8.50 -6.92 -6.30
CA ASP A 155 -8.79 -7.97 -7.25
C ASP A 155 -7.71 -9.07 -7.36
N LYS A 156 -6.53 -8.85 -6.79
CA LYS A 156 -5.46 -9.85 -6.68
C LYS A 156 -5.56 -10.75 -5.44
N TYR A 157 -6.52 -10.50 -4.55
CA TYR A 157 -6.62 -11.18 -3.26
C TYR A 157 -8.01 -11.79 -2.97
N LEU A 158 -8.76 -12.15 -4.03
CA LEU A 158 -10.10 -12.74 -3.94
C LEU A 158 -10.13 -14.23 -3.52
N GLY A 159 -8.96 -14.78 -3.16
CA GLY A 159 -8.85 -16.14 -2.65
C GLY A 159 -8.26 -17.13 -3.65
N LYS A 160 -7.57 -18.15 -3.13
CA LYS A 160 -6.80 -19.12 -3.93
C LYS A 160 -7.65 -19.90 -4.94
N ASP A 161 -8.93 -20.08 -4.67
CA ASP A 161 -9.86 -20.85 -5.49
C ASP A 161 -10.72 -19.95 -6.37
N TYR A 162 -10.42 -18.65 -6.46
CA TYR A 162 -11.16 -17.71 -7.27
C TYR A 162 -11.17 -18.16 -8.76
N PRO A 163 -12.36 -18.34 -9.37
CA PRO A 163 -12.47 -19.02 -10.67
C PRO A 163 -11.68 -18.34 -11.79
N LEU A 164 -11.57 -17.01 -11.78
CA LEU A 164 -10.83 -16.29 -12.82
C LEU A 164 -9.33 -16.49 -12.71
N TYR A 165 -8.76 -16.69 -11.53
CA TYR A 165 -7.34 -17.02 -11.40
C TYR A 165 -7.02 -18.36 -12.05
N VAL A 166 -7.91 -19.35 -11.86
CA VAL A 166 -7.78 -20.67 -12.54
C VAL A 166 -7.94 -20.51 -14.04
N LYS A 167 -8.94 -19.78 -14.49
CA LYS A 167 -9.22 -19.51 -15.91
C LYS A 167 -8.05 -18.83 -16.63
N TYR A 168 -7.38 -17.88 -15.96
CA TYR A 168 -6.25 -17.15 -16.52
C TYR A 168 -4.89 -17.85 -16.33
N GLY A 169 -4.89 -19.08 -15.79
CA GLY A 169 -3.71 -19.94 -15.75
C GLY A 169 -2.73 -19.61 -14.63
N TYR A 170 -3.16 -18.89 -13.57
CA TYR A 170 -2.34 -18.74 -12.38
C TYR A 170 -2.06 -20.11 -11.75
N SER A 171 -0.79 -20.42 -11.52
CA SER A 171 -0.39 -21.66 -10.87
C SER A 171 -0.93 -21.76 -9.45
N GLU A 172 -1.05 -22.98 -8.91
CA GLU A 172 -1.50 -23.20 -7.53
C GLU A 172 -0.63 -22.43 -6.52
N TRP A 173 0.69 -22.39 -6.75
CA TRP A 173 1.62 -21.63 -5.94
C TRP A 173 1.32 -20.12 -5.97
N GLN A 174 1.08 -19.54 -7.15
CA GLN A 174 0.69 -18.13 -7.26
C GLN A 174 -0.64 -17.87 -6.54
N ARG A 175 -1.64 -18.71 -6.78
CA ARG A 175 -2.97 -18.57 -6.18
C ARG A 175 -2.95 -18.70 -4.66
N SER A 176 -2.04 -19.51 -4.08
CA SER A 176 -1.89 -19.63 -2.62
C SER A 176 -1.49 -18.31 -1.95
N MET A 177 -0.88 -17.39 -2.70
CA MET A 177 -0.52 -16.04 -2.24
C MET A 177 -1.59 -14.99 -2.56
N MET A 178 -2.60 -15.32 -3.38
CA MET A 178 -3.65 -14.40 -3.81
C MET A 178 -4.86 -14.46 -2.86
N THR A 179 -4.59 -14.32 -1.57
CA THR A 179 -5.60 -14.39 -0.50
C THR A 179 -5.51 -13.16 0.40
N ARG A 180 -6.61 -12.82 1.06
CA ARG A 180 -6.71 -11.67 1.98
C ARG A 180 -5.55 -11.61 3.00
N SER A 181 -5.11 -12.77 3.52
CA SER A 181 -4.01 -12.86 4.49
C SER A 181 -2.64 -12.42 3.95
N PHE A 182 -2.48 -12.36 2.61
CA PHE A 182 -1.24 -11.90 1.99
C PHE A 182 -1.18 -10.37 1.80
N ILE A 183 -2.30 -9.64 1.96
CA ILE A 183 -2.32 -8.19 1.71
C ILE A 183 -1.28 -7.47 2.57
N VAL A 184 -1.31 -7.64 3.88
CA VAL A 184 -0.39 -6.94 4.78
C VAL A 184 1.07 -7.39 4.59
N PRO A 185 1.38 -8.70 4.56
CA PRO A 185 2.73 -9.17 4.23
C PRO A 185 3.29 -8.62 2.92
N ASP A 186 2.48 -8.57 1.86
CA ASP A 186 2.88 -8.02 0.57
C ASP A 186 3.10 -6.50 0.64
N CYS A 187 2.22 -5.75 1.30
CA CYS A 187 2.40 -4.32 1.52
C CYS A 187 3.76 -4.02 2.16
N LEU A 188 4.09 -4.71 3.25
CA LEU A 188 5.36 -4.54 3.95
C LEU A 188 6.55 -4.95 3.08
N ALA A 189 6.45 -6.10 2.39
CA ALA A 189 7.53 -6.61 1.56
C ALA A 189 7.82 -5.68 0.37
N PHE A 190 6.80 -5.27 -0.38
CA PHE A 190 6.97 -4.39 -1.53
C PHE A 190 7.42 -3.00 -1.13
N TYR A 191 6.95 -2.47 0.00
CA TYR A 191 7.42 -1.19 0.51
C TYR A 191 8.91 -1.24 0.90
N LEU A 192 9.33 -2.28 1.63
CA LEU A 192 10.74 -2.46 1.97
C LEU A 192 11.61 -2.68 0.72
N LEU A 193 11.15 -3.42 -0.28
CA LEU A 193 11.85 -3.57 -1.55
C LEU A 193 12.03 -2.24 -2.30
N THR A 194 11.08 -1.31 -2.17
CA THR A 194 11.19 0.03 -2.76
C THR A 194 12.22 0.89 -2.03
N LEU A 195 12.28 0.79 -0.70
CA LEU A 195 13.22 1.57 0.13
C LEU A 195 14.65 1.00 0.12
N TYR A 196 14.78 -0.32 -0.03
CA TYR A 196 16.05 -1.06 -0.04
C TYR A 196 16.18 -1.87 -1.34
N PRO A 197 16.32 -1.22 -2.50
CA PRO A 197 16.39 -1.92 -3.78
C PRO A 197 17.69 -2.71 -3.92
N GLU A 198 17.62 -3.90 -4.53
CA GLU A 198 18.80 -4.69 -4.90
C GLU A 198 19.14 -4.47 -6.38
N THR A 199 20.34 -4.06 -6.67
CA THR A 199 20.82 -3.78 -8.03
C THR A 199 21.49 -4.97 -8.69
N ASP A 200 22.00 -5.92 -7.89
CA ASP A 200 22.57 -7.16 -8.43
C ASP A 200 21.46 -8.13 -8.87
N THR A 201 21.50 -8.50 -10.13
CA THR A 201 20.49 -9.36 -10.75
C THR A 201 20.78 -10.85 -10.62
N THR A 202 21.89 -11.26 -9.97
CA THR A 202 22.20 -12.67 -9.77
C THR A 202 21.16 -13.34 -8.86
N LEU A 203 20.78 -14.57 -9.17
CA LEU A 203 19.73 -15.28 -8.44
C LEU A 203 20.04 -15.39 -6.95
N THR A 204 21.29 -15.71 -6.61
CA THR A 204 21.71 -15.87 -5.20
C THR A 204 21.55 -14.58 -4.41
N VAL A 205 22.00 -13.45 -4.97
CA VAL A 205 21.88 -12.14 -4.30
C VAL A 205 20.41 -11.73 -4.14
N ARG A 206 19.62 -11.91 -5.19
CA ARG A 206 18.17 -11.63 -5.15
C ARG A 206 17.43 -12.49 -4.14
N ASP A 207 17.77 -13.78 -4.04
CA ASP A 207 17.14 -14.69 -3.09
C ASP A 207 17.54 -14.36 -1.65
N ASN A 208 18.81 -14.03 -1.41
CA ASN A 208 19.27 -13.56 -0.10
C ASN A 208 18.61 -12.24 0.28
N HIS A 209 18.53 -11.29 -0.66
CA HIS A 209 17.84 -10.02 -0.43
C HIS A 209 16.37 -10.21 -0.09
N ARG A 210 15.65 -11.06 -0.84
CA ARG A 210 14.26 -11.43 -0.53
C ARG A 210 14.15 -12.06 0.86
N GLY A 211 15.08 -12.93 1.24
CA GLY A 211 15.14 -13.54 2.57
C GLY A 211 15.26 -12.51 3.69
N ARG A 212 16.10 -11.48 3.50
CA ARG A 212 16.24 -10.35 4.46
C ARG A 212 14.94 -9.57 4.60
N ILE A 213 14.31 -9.19 3.47
CA ILE A 213 13.02 -8.50 3.47
C ILE A 213 11.97 -9.33 4.21
N GLN A 214 11.82 -10.62 3.86
CA GLN A 214 10.83 -11.52 4.47
C GLN A 214 11.08 -11.73 5.98
N TYR A 215 12.33 -11.80 6.41
CA TYR A 215 12.68 -11.83 7.82
C TYR A 215 12.19 -10.59 8.56
N VAL A 216 12.41 -9.40 7.99
CA VAL A 216 11.97 -8.13 8.59
C VAL A 216 10.45 -8.03 8.60
N VAL A 217 9.78 -8.49 7.55
CA VAL A 217 8.31 -8.59 7.50
C VAL A 217 7.78 -9.50 8.61
N ASN A 218 8.36 -10.69 8.81
CA ASN A 218 7.98 -11.56 9.94
C ASN A 218 8.11 -10.87 11.30
N LYS A 219 9.17 -10.08 11.49
CA LYS A 219 9.34 -9.28 12.71
C LYS A 219 8.29 -8.16 12.86
N ALA A 220 7.90 -7.55 11.76
CA ALA A 220 6.86 -6.51 11.76
C ALA A 220 5.47 -7.10 12.04
N LEU A 221 5.18 -8.28 11.49
CA LEU A 221 3.93 -8.99 11.73
C LEU A 221 3.84 -9.61 13.16
N ASP A 222 4.99 -9.77 13.84
CA ASP A 222 5.13 -10.56 15.05
C ASP A 222 4.68 -12.02 14.86
N GLU A 223 4.92 -12.54 13.65
CA GLU A 223 4.49 -13.85 13.20
C GLU A 223 5.51 -14.44 12.22
N ARG A 224 5.68 -15.78 12.21
CA ARG A 224 6.45 -16.46 11.18
C ARG A 224 5.60 -16.74 9.95
N PHE A 225 5.28 -15.69 9.22
CA PHE A 225 4.48 -15.76 7.97
C PHE A 225 5.27 -16.38 6.82
N PHE A 226 6.48 -15.89 6.59
CA PHE A 226 7.40 -16.47 5.61
C PHE A 226 8.32 -17.47 6.30
N ASP A 227 8.24 -18.76 5.88
CA ASP A 227 9.10 -19.84 6.37
C ASP A 227 9.76 -20.56 5.18
N ASN A 228 10.95 -20.14 4.80
CA ASN A 228 11.75 -20.72 3.75
C ASN A 228 13.23 -20.75 4.14
N GLU A 229 14.07 -21.38 3.30
CA GLU A 229 15.50 -21.55 3.57
C GLU A 229 16.23 -20.21 3.75
N GLN A 230 15.91 -19.21 2.93
CA GLN A 230 16.56 -17.89 2.97
C GLN A 230 16.22 -17.17 4.28
N VAL A 231 14.97 -17.19 4.70
CA VAL A 231 14.55 -16.61 5.99
C VAL A 231 15.28 -17.27 7.15
N ARG A 232 15.36 -18.61 7.17
CA ARG A 232 16.08 -19.36 8.22
C ARG A 232 17.57 -19.03 8.26
N LYS A 233 18.23 -18.84 7.10
CA LYS A 233 19.63 -18.38 7.02
C LYS A 233 19.80 -17.00 7.65
N VAL A 234 18.88 -16.06 7.38
CA VAL A 234 18.90 -14.72 7.96
C VAL A 234 18.64 -14.78 9.47
N GLU A 235 17.71 -15.58 9.95
CA GLU A 235 17.46 -15.81 11.38
C GLU A 235 18.73 -16.29 12.11
N GLN A 236 19.41 -17.28 11.53
CA GLN A 236 20.68 -17.78 12.10
C GLN A 236 21.75 -16.69 12.11
N TYR A 237 21.91 -15.98 11.00
CA TYR A 237 22.88 -14.87 10.89
C TYR A 237 22.63 -13.79 11.94
N MET A 238 21.37 -13.37 12.14
CA MET A 238 21.01 -12.39 13.15
C MET A 238 21.22 -12.90 14.58
N SER A 239 21.00 -14.20 14.80
CA SER A 239 21.28 -14.84 16.09
C SER A 239 22.77 -14.85 16.44
N ASP A 240 23.62 -15.11 15.43
CA ASP A 240 25.09 -15.14 15.59
C ASP A 240 25.67 -13.72 15.70
N ASN A 241 24.97 -12.68 15.21
CA ASN A 241 25.39 -11.29 15.19
C ASN A 241 24.42 -10.39 15.98
N GLN A 242 24.25 -10.63 17.26
CA GLN A 242 23.25 -9.97 18.13
C GLN A 242 23.34 -8.43 18.19
N ASN A 243 24.46 -7.84 17.82
CA ASN A 243 24.66 -6.39 17.77
C ASN A 243 24.20 -5.76 16.42
N LEU A 244 23.83 -6.59 15.44
CA LEU A 244 23.42 -6.11 14.12
C LEU A 244 21.98 -5.58 14.19
N THR A 245 21.78 -4.35 13.70
CA THR A 245 20.44 -3.79 13.61
C THR A 245 19.71 -4.26 12.35
N VAL A 246 18.39 -4.16 12.34
CA VAL A 246 17.56 -4.44 11.15
C VAL A 246 17.95 -3.54 9.97
N GLN A 247 18.26 -2.27 10.24
CA GLN A 247 18.74 -1.35 9.21
C GLN A 247 20.05 -1.83 8.59
N GLN A 248 21.03 -2.20 9.41
CA GLN A 248 22.30 -2.74 8.93
C GLN A 248 22.13 -4.04 8.15
N LEU A 249 21.20 -4.91 8.56
CA LEU A 249 20.86 -6.13 7.81
C LEU A 249 20.33 -5.80 6.40
N LEU A 250 19.45 -4.81 6.27
CA LEU A 250 18.85 -4.44 4.99
C LEU A 250 19.85 -3.74 4.04
N GLU A 251 20.79 -2.97 4.59
CA GLU A 251 21.80 -2.23 3.86
C GLU A 251 23.06 -3.06 3.54
N SER A 252 23.25 -4.22 4.18
CA SER A 252 24.45 -5.04 4.02
C SER A 252 24.35 -5.97 2.79
N PRO A 253 25.43 -6.10 1.99
CA PRO A 253 25.56 -7.22 1.06
C PRO A 253 25.81 -8.49 1.89
N PHE A 254 24.81 -9.34 1.98
CA PHE A 254 24.88 -10.62 2.71
C PHE A 254 25.05 -11.78 1.77
#